data_e45ceac4ea13a0817f8616c118158b10
#
_entry.id   e45ceac4ea13a0817f8616c118158b10
#
_cell.length_a   1.000
_cell.length_b   1.000
_cell.length_c   1.000
_cell.angle_alpha   90.00
_cell.angle_beta   90.00
_cell.angle_gamma   90.00
#
_symmetry.space_group_name_H-M   'P 1'
#
loop_
_entity.id
_entity.type
_entity.pdbx_description
1 polymer ?
#
loop_
_entity_poly.entity_id
_entity_poly.type
_entity_poly.pdbx_seq_one_letter_code
_entity_poly.pdbx_strand_id
1 'polypeptide(L)'
;MLEQTWRGRQMLSYQRAYGGGYDFCRFFRLQYPEGTGWMFLFNATLLICAAQPIPSEEIVTFVRMHLPFRIECPQFLLPALAEIPNYQKLHRATFELVPSQPSAQFSPEEVALQPKLQDVYGILQEGFPNLLDYPIWLTDVSHRCRHGMSHVLTYRDSSTLTLVFDWKDQVLVGQVATRAAQRGSGYARDFLRWTAQWLAQQGKHAVLFALDIRISFYREIGFREIASEYVLERTDVQKEEQKKGAL
;
A
#
# COMPACT_ATOMS: atom_id res chain seq x y z
N MET A 1 -18.95 -8.10 -1.47
CA MET A 1 -17.63 -8.70 -1.77
C MET A 1 -16.48 -7.69 -1.66
N LEU A 2 -16.44 -6.61 -2.46
CA LEU A 2 -15.30 -5.66 -2.41
C LEU A 2 -15.08 -5.05 -1.01
N GLU A 3 -16.13 -4.65 -0.32
CA GLU A 3 -16.02 -4.10 1.05
C GLU A 3 -15.51 -5.11 2.11
N GLN A 4 -15.47 -6.38 1.79
CA GLN A 4 -15.06 -7.43 2.74
C GLN A 4 -13.55 -7.70 2.75
N THR A 5 -12.82 -7.18 1.77
CA THR A 5 -11.37 -7.38 1.64
C THR A 5 -10.62 -6.06 1.59
N TRP A 6 -9.37 -6.03 2.07
CA TRP A 6 -8.52 -4.85 2.00
C TRP A 6 -8.29 -4.39 0.56
N ARG A 7 -8.02 -5.34 -0.36
CA ARG A 7 -7.90 -5.06 -1.80
C ARG A 7 -9.17 -4.43 -2.37
N GLY A 8 -10.32 -4.96 -2.03
CA GLY A 8 -11.60 -4.42 -2.50
C GLY A 8 -11.89 -3.02 -1.98
N ARG A 9 -11.59 -2.74 -0.69
CA ARG A 9 -11.72 -1.38 -0.11
C ARG A 9 -10.78 -0.39 -0.79
N GLN A 10 -9.56 -0.83 -1.08
CA GLN A 10 -8.60 -0.03 -1.84
C GLN A 10 -9.15 0.30 -3.23
N MET A 11 -9.67 -0.69 -3.98
CA MET A 11 -10.32 -0.45 -5.27
C MET A 11 -11.46 0.57 -5.17
N LEU A 12 -12.35 0.44 -4.18
CA LEU A 12 -13.48 1.35 -3.98
C LEU A 12 -13.01 2.77 -3.65
N SER A 13 -11.97 2.91 -2.84
CA SER A 13 -11.36 4.20 -2.51
C SER A 13 -10.80 4.90 -3.76
N TYR A 14 -10.09 4.16 -4.61
CA TYR A 14 -9.58 4.70 -5.87
C TYR A 14 -10.69 5.01 -6.86
N GLN A 15 -11.71 4.15 -6.96
CA GLN A 15 -12.87 4.41 -7.79
C GLN A 15 -13.59 5.71 -7.38
N ARG A 16 -13.69 5.94 -6.08
CA ARG A 16 -14.30 7.18 -5.57
C ARG A 16 -13.45 8.42 -5.87
N ALA A 17 -12.13 8.29 -5.79
CA ALA A 17 -11.21 9.40 -6.06
C ALA A 17 -11.14 9.74 -7.55
N TYR A 18 -11.02 8.74 -8.42
CA TYR A 18 -10.73 8.93 -9.85
C TYR A 18 -11.92 8.71 -10.77
N GLY A 19 -12.96 7.99 -10.33
CA GLY A 19 -14.01 7.54 -11.23
C GLY A 19 -13.48 6.53 -12.26
N GLY A 20 -14.04 6.54 -13.48
CA GLY A 20 -13.70 5.60 -14.55
C GLY A 20 -13.06 6.23 -15.80
N GLY A 21 -12.65 7.50 -15.74
CA GLY A 21 -12.28 8.28 -16.91
C GLY A 21 -10.78 8.37 -17.22
N TYR A 22 -9.92 7.65 -16.48
CA TYR A 22 -8.47 7.75 -16.63
C TYR A 22 -7.86 6.44 -17.13
N ASP A 23 -6.97 6.52 -18.13
CA ASP A 23 -6.28 5.35 -18.70
C ASP A 23 -5.36 4.64 -17.71
N PHE A 24 -4.83 5.37 -16.73
CA PHE A 24 -3.97 4.82 -15.67
C PHE A 24 -4.75 4.23 -14.48
N CYS A 25 -6.09 4.35 -14.47
CA CYS A 25 -6.96 3.94 -13.37
C CYS A 25 -8.19 3.20 -13.94
N ARG A 26 -8.05 1.92 -14.23
CA ARG A 26 -9.05 1.12 -14.95
C ARG A 26 -9.63 0.02 -14.09
N PHE A 27 -10.95 -0.10 -14.11
CA PHE A 27 -11.71 -1.12 -13.41
C PHE A 27 -12.34 -2.09 -14.40
N PHE A 28 -12.20 -3.38 -14.12
CA PHE A 28 -12.77 -4.45 -14.93
C PHE A 28 -13.61 -5.36 -14.07
N ARG A 29 -14.81 -5.66 -14.52
CA ARG A 29 -15.65 -6.69 -13.92
C ARG A 29 -15.41 -8.00 -14.63
N LEU A 30 -15.05 -9.04 -13.89
CA LEU A 30 -14.91 -10.40 -14.37
C LEU A 30 -16.22 -11.13 -14.08
N GLN A 31 -16.80 -11.76 -15.09
CA GLN A 31 -18.06 -12.48 -14.95
C GLN A 31 -17.93 -13.87 -15.55
N TYR A 32 -18.01 -14.87 -14.70
CA TYR A 32 -17.92 -16.28 -15.06
C TYR A 32 -19.14 -17.03 -14.52
N PRO A 33 -19.47 -18.21 -15.07
CA PRO A 33 -20.52 -19.06 -14.52
C PRO A 33 -20.31 -19.39 -13.03
N GLU A 34 -19.03 -19.57 -12.63
CA GLU A 34 -18.62 -19.93 -11.28
C GLU A 34 -18.66 -18.75 -10.30
N GLY A 35 -18.64 -17.51 -10.80
CA GLY A 35 -18.64 -16.34 -9.93
C GLY A 35 -18.25 -15.03 -10.60
N THR A 36 -18.26 -13.99 -9.79
CA THR A 36 -17.86 -12.64 -10.22
C THR A 36 -16.58 -12.24 -9.52
N GLY A 37 -15.65 -11.66 -10.28
CA GLY A 37 -14.45 -11.03 -9.78
C GLY A 37 -14.34 -9.57 -10.24
N TRP A 38 -13.31 -8.92 -9.74
CA TRP A 38 -12.95 -7.56 -10.11
C TRP A 38 -11.44 -7.46 -10.29
N MET A 39 -11.03 -6.79 -11.35
CA MET A 39 -9.64 -6.37 -11.52
C MET A 39 -9.57 -4.84 -11.53
N PHE A 40 -8.50 -4.33 -10.98
CA PHE A 40 -8.20 -2.92 -10.95
C PHE A 40 -6.73 -2.71 -11.33
N LEU A 41 -6.50 -2.03 -12.43
CA LEU A 41 -5.17 -1.63 -12.88
C LEU A 41 -4.97 -0.14 -12.57
N PHE A 42 -4.04 0.14 -11.66
CA PHE A 42 -3.65 1.50 -11.30
C PHE A 42 -2.17 1.68 -11.56
N ASN A 43 -1.85 2.54 -12.54
CA ASN A 43 -0.49 2.66 -13.07
C ASN A 43 0.07 1.26 -13.41
N ALA A 44 1.07 0.83 -12.64
CA ALA A 44 1.73 -0.47 -12.81
C ALA A 44 1.32 -1.51 -11.75
N THR A 45 0.25 -1.28 -10.97
CA THR A 45 -0.24 -2.22 -9.96
C THR A 45 -1.57 -2.81 -10.38
N LEU A 46 -1.66 -4.14 -10.37
CA LEU A 46 -2.89 -4.89 -10.63
C LEU A 46 -3.41 -5.48 -9.32
N LEU A 47 -4.61 -5.07 -8.91
CA LEU A 47 -5.34 -5.68 -7.81
C LEU A 47 -6.44 -6.59 -8.36
N ILE A 48 -6.58 -7.80 -7.81
CA ILE A 48 -7.62 -8.76 -8.20
C ILE A 48 -8.41 -9.16 -6.96
N CYS A 49 -9.73 -9.07 -7.04
CA CYS A 49 -10.65 -9.51 -6.00
C CYS A 49 -11.66 -10.49 -6.56
N ALA A 50 -11.75 -11.67 -5.96
CA ALA A 50 -12.81 -12.64 -6.19
C ALA A 50 -13.08 -13.39 -4.89
N ALA A 51 -14.33 -13.69 -4.59
CA ALA A 51 -14.73 -14.40 -3.37
C ALA A 51 -14.60 -15.92 -3.52
N GLN A 52 -14.66 -16.40 -4.74
CA GLN A 52 -14.57 -17.82 -5.11
C GLN A 52 -13.56 -18.00 -6.23
N PRO A 53 -13.04 -19.22 -6.43
CA PRO A 53 -12.17 -19.51 -7.58
C PRO A 53 -12.82 -19.11 -8.90
N ILE A 54 -12.05 -18.46 -9.74
CA ILE A 54 -12.42 -18.04 -11.10
C ILE A 54 -11.34 -18.54 -12.06
N PRO A 55 -11.65 -18.76 -13.35
CA PRO A 55 -10.68 -19.12 -14.37
C PRO A 55 -9.51 -18.14 -14.43
N SER A 56 -8.30 -18.66 -14.65
CA SER A 56 -7.07 -17.85 -14.64
C SER A 56 -6.61 -17.42 -16.03
N GLU A 57 -7.09 -18.05 -17.10
CA GLU A 57 -6.55 -17.94 -18.46
C GLU A 57 -6.62 -16.51 -19.00
N GLU A 58 -7.79 -15.87 -18.85
CA GLU A 58 -7.98 -14.47 -19.27
C GLU A 58 -7.14 -13.51 -18.43
N ILE A 59 -7.02 -13.78 -17.13
CA ILE A 59 -6.21 -12.97 -16.20
C ILE A 59 -4.72 -13.10 -16.54
N VAL A 60 -4.24 -14.31 -16.82
CA VAL A 60 -2.87 -14.56 -17.28
C VAL A 60 -2.59 -13.83 -18.59
N THR A 61 -3.55 -13.89 -19.55
CA THR A 61 -3.44 -13.15 -20.82
C THR A 61 -3.38 -11.65 -20.58
N PHE A 62 -4.24 -11.12 -19.73
CA PHE A 62 -4.23 -9.70 -19.35
C PHE A 62 -2.89 -9.28 -18.74
N VAL A 63 -2.35 -10.06 -17.82
CA VAL A 63 -1.05 -9.79 -17.19
C VAL A 63 0.08 -9.79 -18.22
N ARG A 64 0.09 -10.74 -19.15
CA ARG A 64 1.09 -10.79 -20.23
C ARG A 64 1.01 -9.58 -21.17
N MET A 65 -0.17 -9.04 -21.42
CA MET A 65 -0.37 -7.87 -22.26
C MET A 65 0.02 -6.56 -21.57
N HIS A 66 -0.30 -6.42 -20.29
CA HIS A 66 -0.14 -5.16 -19.56
C HIS A 66 1.14 -5.08 -18.72
N LEU A 67 1.76 -6.22 -18.42
CA LEU A 67 3.00 -6.35 -17.67
C LEU A 67 3.04 -5.48 -16.39
N PRO A 68 2.04 -5.58 -15.49
CA PRO A 68 2.05 -4.77 -14.27
C PRO A 68 3.30 -5.06 -13.44
N PHE A 69 3.85 -4.05 -12.79
CA PHE A 69 5.00 -4.22 -11.91
C PHE A 69 4.63 -5.07 -10.69
N ARG A 70 3.45 -4.85 -10.11
CA ARG A 70 2.95 -5.58 -8.94
C ARG A 70 1.59 -6.17 -9.22
N ILE A 71 1.40 -7.42 -8.77
CA ILE A 71 0.11 -8.12 -8.80
C ILE A 71 -0.26 -8.55 -7.39
N GLU A 72 -1.43 -8.16 -6.95
CA GLU A 72 -2.05 -8.59 -5.70
C GLU A 72 -3.34 -9.34 -6.00
N CYS A 73 -3.36 -10.63 -5.69
CA CYS A 73 -4.44 -11.52 -6.11
C CYS A 73 -4.86 -12.46 -4.97
N PRO A 74 -6.06 -13.08 -5.05
CA PRO A 74 -6.43 -14.19 -4.20
C PRO A 74 -5.48 -15.38 -4.36
N GLN A 75 -5.30 -16.14 -3.28
CA GLN A 75 -4.36 -17.27 -3.20
C GLN A 75 -4.56 -18.30 -4.32
N PHE A 76 -5.80 -18.57 -4.75
CA PHE A 76 -6.08 -19.55 -5.78
C PHE A 76 -5.60 -19.15 -7.20
N LEU A 77 -5.36 -17.86 -7.46
CA LEU A 77 -4.79 -17.39 -8.73
C LEU A 77 -3.26 -17.38 -8.73
N LEU A 78 -2.66 -17.40 -7.56
CA LEU A 78 -1.21 -17.26 -7.40
C LEU A 78 -0.40 -18.32 -8.16
N PRO A 79 -0.76 -19.62 -8.19
CA PRO A 79 -0.02 -20.62 -8.95
C PRO A 79 0.09 -20.27 -10.43
N ALA A 80 -1.03 -19.97 -11.08
CA ALA A 80 -1.06 -19.67 -12.51
C ALA A 80 -0.33 -18.36 -12.86
N LEU A 81 -0.44 -17.33 -12.01
CA LEU A 81 0.23 -16.05 -12.25
C LEU A 81 1.73 -16.11 -11.95
N ALA A 82 2.16 -16.95 -11.04
CA ALA A 82 3.58 -17.13 -10.72
C ALA A 82 4.37 -17.87 -11.81
N GLU A 83 3.70 -18.58 -12.72
CA GLU A 83 4.32 -19.21 -13.91
C GLU A 83 4.65 -18.19 -15.01
N ILE A 84 4.16 -16.95 -14.90
CA ILE A 84 4.49 -15.91 -15.89
C ILE A 84 5.96 -15.50 -15.68
N PRO A 85 6.81 -15.51 -16.72
CA PRO A 85 8.21 -15.15 -16.60
C PRO A 85 8.44 -13.77 -16.01
N ASN A 86 9.55 -13.61 -15.31
CA ASN A 86 9.99 -12.35 -14.67
C ASN A 86 9.12 -11.87 -13.50
N TYR A 87 8.27 -12.70 -12.92
CA TYR A 87 7.62 -12.41 -11.64
C TYR A 87 8.22 -13.24 -10.51
N GLN A 88 8.47 -12.59 -9.39
CA GLN A 88 8.86 -13.23 -8.13
C GLN A 88 7.77 -13.11 -7.09
N LYS A 89 7.63 -14.16 -6.27
CA LYS A 89 6.74 -14.12 -5.10
C LYS A 89 7.44 -13.40 -3.95
N LEU A 90 6.77 -12.41 -3.40
CA LEU A 90 7.19 -11.75 -2.17
C LEU A 90 6.16 -12.03 -1.09
N HIS A 91 6.61 -12.56 0.03
CA HIS A 91 5.77 -12.75 1.21
C HIS A 91 5.52 -11.39 1.87
N ARG A 92 4.30 -11.16 2.31
CA ARG A 92 3.94 -10.04 3.17
C ARG A 92 2.97 -10.45 4.26
N ALA A 93 3.15 -9.93 5.45
CA ALA A 93 2.24 -10.06 6.57
C ALA A 93 1.29 -8.86 6.64
N THR A 94 0.08 -9.09 7.11
CA THR A 94 -0.89 -8.05 7.45
C THR A 94 -0.89 -7.87 8.97
N PHE A 95 -0.60 -6.66 9.42
CA PHE A 95 -0.64 -6.29 10.83
C PHE A 95 -1.83 -5.40 11.12
N GLU A 96 -2.58 -5.72 12.15
CA GLU A 96 -3.53 -4.83 12.77
C GLU A 96 -2.77 -3.87 13.72
N LEU A 97 -3.07 -2.59 13.60
CA LEU A 97 -2.51 -1.56 14.46
C LEU A 97 -3.23 -1.58 15.81
N VAL A 98 -2.66 -2.28 16.77
CA VAL A 98 -3.20 -2.34 18.13
C VAL A 98 -2.90 -1.03 18.85
N PRO A 99 -3.91 -0.30 19.36
CA PRO A 99 -3.70 0.93 20.11
C PRO A 99 -2.79 0.71 21.33
N SER A 100 -1.73 1.50 21.42
CA SER A 100 -0.81 1.47 22.55
C SER A 100 -0.21 2.87 22.76
N GLN A 101 0.23 3.17 23.97
CA GLN A 101 0.81 4.46 24.29
C GLN A 101 2.17 4.63 23.60
N PRO A 102 2.42 5.77 22.94
CA PRO A 102 3.76 6.16 22.53
C PRO A 102 4.63 6.41 23.77
N SER A 103 5.93 6.55 23.58
CA SER A 103 6.84 6.91 24.69
C SER A 103 6.51 8.30 25.26
N ALA A 104 6.94 8.57 26.49
CA ALA A 104 6.77 9.88 27.14
C ALA A 104 7.50 11.03 26.41
N GLN A 105 8.41 10.70 25.49
CA GLN A 105 9.14 11.67 24.67
C GLN A 105 8.40 12.05 23.38
N PHE A 106 7.30 11.37 23.07
CA PHE A 106 6.50 11.68 21.90
C PHE A 106 5.61 12.89 22.16
N SER A 107 5.65 13.86 21.25
CA SER A 107 4.90 15.12 21.33
C SER A 107 3.82 15.14 20.24
N PRO A 108 2.55 14.86 20.56
CA PRO A 108 1.45 14.85 19.58
C PRO A 108 1.30 16.17 18.81
N GLU A 109 1.66 17.29 19.41
CA GLU A 109 1.64 18.62 18.79
C GLU A 109 2.65 18.79 17.65
N GLU A 110 3.64 17.92 17.57
CA GLU A 110 4.62 17.88 16.48
C GLU A 110 4.18 16.97 15.31
N VAL A 111 2.96 16.44 15.39
CA VAL A 111 2.35 15.70 14.29
C VAL A 111 1.64 16.68 13.36
N ALA A 112 2.06 16.73 12.11
CA ALA A 112 1.36 17.46 11.08
C ALA A 112 0.37 16.51 10.33
N LEU A 113 -0.93 16.83 10.41
CA LEU A 113 -1.99 16.08 9.71
C LEU A 113 -2.15 16.51 8.25
N GLN A 114 -1.59 17.64 7.86
CA GLN A 114 -1.58 18.18 6.50
C GLN A 114 -0.20 18.76 6.18
N PRO A 115 0.85 17.93 6.10
CA PRO A 115 2.20 18.38 5.82
C PRO A 115 2.34 18.89 4.39
N LYS A 116 3.40 19.65 4.12
CA LYS A 116 3.81 19.96 2.77
C LYS A 116 4.25 18.70 2.05
N LEU A 117 3.59 18.35 0.94
CA LEU A 117 3.86 17.10 0.22
C LEU A 117 5.30 17.02 -0.32
N GLN A 118 5.95 18.16 -0.59
CA GLN A 118 7.36 18.21 -1.00
C GLN A 118 8.27 17.67 0.12
N ASP A 119 8.03 18.03 1.38
CA ASP A 119 8.82 17.58 2.52
C ASP A 119 8.59 16.10 2.78
N VAL A 120 7.34 15.64 2.65
CA VAL A 120 6.97 14.22 2.70
C VAL A 120 7.72 13.42 1.64
N TYR A 121 7.73 13.90 0.40
CA TYR A 121 8.44 13.21 -0.70
C TYR A 121 9.93 13.06 -0.39
N GLY A 122 10.57 14.10 0.16
CA GLY A 122 11.96 14.03 0.58
C GLY A 122 12.23 12.96 1.65
N ILE A 123 11.29 12.73 2.59
CA ILE A 123 11.41 11.65 3.58
C ILE A 123 11.23 10.28 2.89
N LEU A 124 10.24 10.18 1.99
CA LEU A 124 9.94 8.93 1.29
C LEU A 124 11.09 8.47 0.40
N GLN A 125 11.78 9.38 -0.30
CA GLN A 125 12.94 9.05 -1.13
C GLN A 125 14.05 8.33 -0.35
N GLU A 126 14.24 8.67 0.92
CA GLU A 126 15.24 8.01 1.77
C GLU A 126 14.82 6.59 2.21
N GLY A 127 13.54 6.25 2.11
CA GLY A 127 12.97 4.97 2.55
C GLY A 127 12.54 4.04 1.41
N PHE A 128 12.28 4.58 0.23
CA PHE A 128 11.71 3.87 -0.91
C PHE A 128 12.51 4.16 -2.19
N PRO A 129 13.48 3.31 -2.55
CA PRO A 129 14.34 3.54 -3.73
C PRO A 129 13.56 3.56 -5.05
N ASN A 130 12.42 2.87 -5.12
CA ASN A 130 11.58 2.79 -6.32
C ASN A 130 10.35 3.71 -6.21
N LEU A 131 10.48 4.84 -5.53
CA LEU A 131 9.42 5.84 -5.47
C LEU A 131 9.22 6.47 -6.85
N LEU A 132 7.95 6.64 -7.26
CA LEU A 132 7.63 7.37 -8.50
C LEU A 132 8.22 8.78 -8.48
N ASP A 133 8.55 9.32 -9.65
CA ASP A 133 9.00 10.69 -9.80
C ASP A 133 8.05 11.69 -9.14
N TYR A 134 8.61 12.74 -8.56
CA TYR A 134 7.87 13.71 -7.75
C TYR A 134 6.58 14.25 -8.42
N PRO A 135 6.58 14.67 -9.70
CA PRO A 135 5.35 15.18 -10.33
C PRO A 135 4.23 14.11 -10.39
N ILE A 136 4.59 12.86 -10.68
CA ILE A 136 3.63 11.74 -10.78
C ILE A 136 3.10 11.41 -9.39
N TRP A 137 3.99 11.23 -8.42
CA TRP A 137 3.62 10.97 -7.03
C TRP A 137 2.75 12.09 -6.45
N LEU A 138 3.14 13.35 -6.64
CA LEU A 138 2.42 14.51 -6.14
C LEU A 138 1.01 14.60 -6.72
N THR A 139 0.87 14.35 -8.02
CA THR A 139 -0.43 14.38 -8.71
C THR A 139 -1.37 13.34 -8.11
N ASP A 140 -0.93 12.09 -7.94
CA ASP A 140 -1.73 11.02 -7.35
C ASP A 140 -2.11 11.33 -5.89
N VAL A 141 -1.11 11.60 -5.05
CA VAL A 141 -1.34 11.79 -3.61
C VAL A 141 -2.23 13.01 -3.34
N SER A 142 -1.93 14.15 -3.99
CA SER A 142 -2.73 15.36 -3.81
C SER A 142 -4.17 15.19 -4.30
N HIS A 143 -4.38 14.44 -5.38
CA HIS A 143 -5.71 14.13 -5.89
C HIS A 143 -6.51 13.31 -4.88
N ARG A 144 -5.96 12.20 -4.40
CA ARG A 144 -6.63 11.34 -3.41
C ARG A 144 -6.87 12.03 -2.08
N CYS A 145 -5.93 12.85 -1.61
CA CYS A 145 -6.10 13.65 -0.39
C CYS A 145 -7.25 14.66 -0.54
N ARG A 146 -7.34 15.37 -1.66
CA ARG A 146 -8.43 16.32 -1.92
C ARG A 146 -9.82 15.67 -1.99
N HIS A 147 -9.89 14.39 -2.38
CA HIS A 147 -11.13 13.62 -2.37
C HIS A 147 -11.40 12.92 -1.03
N GLY A 148 -10.58 13.15 0.00
CA GLY A 148 -10.74 12.55 1.33
C GLY A 148 -10.52 11.03 1.37
N MET A 149 -9.85 10.49 0.35
CA MET A 149 -9.62 9.04 0.23
C MET A 149 -8.24 8.62 0.74
N SER A 150 -7.34 9.57 0.96
CA SER A 150 -6.01 9.35 1.50
C SER A 150 -5.60 10.52 2.39
N HIS A 151 -4.73 10.26 3.37
CA HIS A 151 -4.16 11.29 4.21
C HIS A 151 -2.67 11.02 4.39
N VAL A 152 -1.89 12.08 4.43
CA VAL A 152 -0.45 11.98 4.69
C VAL A 152 -0.15 12.71 5.99
N LEU A 153 0.61 12.08 6.85
CA LEU A 153 0.99 12.61 8.15
C LEU A 153 2.52 12.63 8.28
N THR A 154 3.03 13.62 9.00
CA THR A 154 4.46 13.65 9.40
C THR A 154 4.62 13.88 10.90
N TYR A 155 5.74 13.44 11.42
CA TYR A 155 6.18 13.71 12.78
C TYR A 155 7.59 14.32 12.75
N ARG A 156 7.74 15.53 13.33
CA ARG A 156 9.01 16.29 13.42
C ARG A 156 9.72 16.47 12.08
N ASP A 157 9.01 16.55 10.97
CA ASP A 157 9.58 16.56 9.62
C ASP A 157 10.63 15.45 9.36
N SER A 158 10.61 14.42 10.18
CA SER A 158 11.59 13.33 10.20
C SER A 158 10.99 11.98 9.83
N SER A 159 9.74 11.75 10.18
CA SER A 159 9.01 10.52 9.87
C SER A 159 7.71 10.84 9.17
N THR A 160 7.31 9.98 8.25
CA THR A 160 6.03 10.07 7.54
C THR A 160 5.34 8.74 7.50
N LEU A 161 4.03 8.79 7.37
CA LEU A 161 3.18 7.68 6.97
C LEU A 161 2.01 8.18 6.11
N THR A 162 1.45 7.30 5.33
CA THR A 162 0.28 7.58 4.49
C THR A 162 -0.87 6.67 4.91
N LEU A 163 -2.04 7.24 5.16
CA LEU A 163 -3.28 6.49 5.13
C LEU A 163 -3.61 6.27 3.65
N VAL A 164 -3.23 5.12 3.12
CA VAL A 164 -3.31 4.78 1.68
C VAL A 164 -4.76 4.81 1.22
N PHE A 165 -5.67 4.34 2.08
CA PHE A 165 -7.08 4.63 1.98
C PHE A 165 -7.69 4.79 3.37
N ASP A 166 -8.75 5.60 3.42
CA ASP A 166 -9.66 5.76 4.55
C ASP A 166 -11.08 5.48 4.04
N TRP A 167 -11.56 4.25 4.27
CA TRP A 167 -12.83 3.79 3.76
C TRP A 167 -13.75 3.36 4.90
N LYS A 168 -14.74 4.20 5.21
CA LYS A 168 -15.66 4.00 6.35
C LYS A 168 -14.86 3.91 7.66
N ASP A 169 -14.95 2.77 8.35
CA ASP A 169 -14.25 2.44 9.57
C ASP A 169 -12.89 1.74 9.35
N GLN A 170 -12.47 1.56 8.09
CA GLN A 170 -11.27 0.78 7.74
C GLN A 170 -10.19 1.65 7.11
N VAL A 171 -8.98 1.53 7.61
CA VAL A 171 -7.81 2.31 7.14
C VAL A 171 -6.66 1.38 6.80
N LEU A 172 -6.04 1.63 5.65
CA LEU A 172 -4.75 1.02 5.31
C LEU A 172 -3.64 2.04 5.51
N VAL A 173 -2.72 1.74 6.41
CA VAL A 173 -1.50 2.52 6.63
C VAL A 173 -0.38 1.97 5.76
N GLY A 174 0.35 2.84 5.11
CA GLY A 174 1.51 2.49 4.28
C GLY A 174 2.51 3.62 4.18
N GLN A 175 3.52 3.43 3.34
CA GLN A 175 4.58 4.42 3.09
C GLN A 175 5.21 4.97 4.38
N VAL A 176 5.44 4.09 5.36
CA VAL A 176 6.10 4.46 6.62
C VAL A 176 7.59 4.62 6.37
N ALA A 177 8.09 5.82 6.55
CA ALA A 177 9.50 6.14 6.38
C ALA A 177 10.01 7.09 7.47
N THR A 178 11.31 7.00 7.76
CA THR A 178 12.04 7.93 8.64
C THR A 178 13.34 8.30 7.95
N ARG A 179 13.69 9.59 8.01
CA ARG A 179 14.98 10.10 7.48
C ARG A 179 16.14 9.30 8.05
N ALA A 180 17.14 9.04 7.23
CA ALA A 180 18.29 8.22 7.60
C ALA A 180 18.95 8.70 8.90
N ALA A 181 19.13 10.02 9.06
CA ALA A 181 19.75 10.62 10.23
C ALA A 181 18.97 10.41 11.56
N GLN A 182 17.67 10.11 11.48
CA GLN A 182 16.80 9.90 12.65
C GLN A 182 16.39 8.43 12.83
N ARG A 183 16.88 7.52 12.01
CA ARG A 183 16.63 6.07 12.19
C ARG A 183 17.24 5.60 13.51
N GLY A 184 16.57 4.67 14.18
CA GLY A 184 16.97 4.17 15.49
C GLY A 184 16.51 5.02 16.68
N SER A 185 16.00 6.25 16.47
CA SER A 185 15.52 7.14 17.54
C SER A 185 14.12 6.80 18.07
N GLY A 186 13.47 5.74 17.56
CA GLY A 186 12.13 5.33 17.98
C GLY A 186 10.99 6.13 17.35
N TYR A 187 11.26 7.12 16.50
CA TYR A 187 10.23 8.00 15.91
C TYR A 187 9.15 7.25 15.17
N ALA A 188 9.50 6.32 14.27
CA ALA A 188 8.51 5.53 13.54
C ALA A 188 7.64 4.68 14.47
N ARG A 189 8.23 4.07 15.52
CA ARG A 189 7.52 3.26 16.51
C ARG A 189 6.48 4.11 17.24
N ASP A 190 6.88 5.24 17.79
CA ASP A 190 6.01 6.06 18.61
C ASP A 190 4.95 6.77 17.76
N PHE A 191 5.30 7.18 16.54
CA PHE A 191 4.37 7.76 15.59
C PHE A 191 3.29 6.75 15.14
N LEU A 192 3.67 5.49 14.87
CA LEU A 192 2.73 4.42 14.57
C LEU A 192 1.80 4.08 15.73
N ARG A 193 2.32 4.04 16.97
CA ARG A 193 1.51 3.83 18.18
C ARG A 193 0.50 4.96 18.38
N TRP A 194 0.95 6.20 18.25
CA TRP A 194 0.07 7.36 18.30
C TRP A 194 -1.00 7.30 17.20
N THR A 195 -0.62 6.98 15.96
CA THR A 195 -1.56 6.85 14.84
C THR A 195 -2.61 5.78 15.10
N ALA A 196 -2.19 4.61 15.64
CA ALA A 196 -3.13 3.54 16.00
C ALA A 196 -4.15 4.01 17.05
N GLN A 197 -3.70 4.72 18.07
CA GLN A 197 -4.55 5.28 19.13
C GLN A 197 -5.48 6.38 18.57
N TRP A 198 -4.94 7.29 17.77
CA TRP A 198 -5.69 8.38 17.15
C TRP A 198 -6.79 7.87 16.22
N LEU A 199 -6.53 6.83 15.41
CA LEU A 199 -7.53 6.20 14.56
C LEU A 199 -8.59 5.45 15.37
N ALA A 200 -8.19 4.71 16.41
CA ALA A 200 -9.12 3.99 17.28
C ALA A 200 -10.08 4.94 18.03
N GLN A 201 -9.61 6.12 18.44
CA GLN A 201 -10.47 7.16 19.04
C GLN A 201 -11.55 7.68 18.09
N GLN A 202 -11.34 7.53 16.76
CA GLN A 202 -12.31 7.87 15.73
C GLN A 202 -13.18 6.66 15.33
N GLY A 203 -13.08 5.53 16.04
CA GLY A 203 -13.79 4.29 15.72
C GLY A 203 -13.28 3.57 14.47
N LYS A 204 -12.03 3.84 14.08
CA LYS A 204 -11.42 3.26 12.86
C LYS A 204 -10.50 2.08 13.22
N HIS A 205 -10.55 1.07 12.36
CA HIS A 205 -9.66 -0.09 12.40
C HIS A 205 -8.57 0.07 11.33
N ALA A 206 -7.33 0.06 11.75
CA ALA A 206 -6.20 0.24 10.86
C ALA A 206 -5.37 -1.03 10.70
N VAL A 207 -4.92 -1.27 9.47
CA VAL A 207 -3.94 -2.30 9.17
C VAL A 207 -2.80 -1.72 8.34
N LEU A 208 -1.70 -2.46 8.31
CA LEU A 208 -0.60 -2.24 7.38
C LEU A 208 -0.10 -3.56 6.80
N PHE A 209 0.59 -3.47 5.67
CA PHE A 209 1.28 -4.60 5.06
C PHE A 209 2.79 -4.48 5.26
N ALA A 210 3.42 -5.57 5.65
CA ALA A 210 4.86 -5.64 5.89
C ALA A 210 5.51 -6.77 5.08
N LEU A 211 6.53 -6.45 4.30
CA LEU A 211 7.43 -7.45 3.73
C LEU A 211 8.30 -8.06 4.83
N ASP A 212 8.86 -9.25 4.59
CA ASP A 212 9.62 -10.04 5.57
C ASP A 212 10.65 -9.24 6.36
N ILE A 213 11.36 -8.34 5.70
CA ILE A 213 12.39 -7.48 6.32
C ILE A 213 11.84 -6.51 7.38
N ARG A 214 10.53 -6.33 7.49
CA ARG A 214 9.87 -5.41 8.42
C ARG A 214 8.99 -6.11 9.43
N ILE A 215 8.75 -7.40 9.32
CA ILE A 215 7.86 -8.16 10.20
C ILE A 215 8.30 -8.07 11.66
N SER A 216 9.59 -8.27 11.95
CA SER A 216 10.14 -8.17 13.32
C SER A 216 9.86 -6.81 13.94
N PHE A 217 10.06 -5.74 13.20
CA PHE A 217 9.80 -4.37 13.67
C PHE A 217 8.34 -4.17 14.11
N TYR A 218 7.37 -4.64 13.31
CA TYR A 218 5.96 -4.46 13.68
C TYR A 218 5.53 -5.34 14.84
N ARG A 219 6.10 -6.54 14.99
CA ARG A 219 5.91 -7.38 16.18
C ARG A 219 6.48 -6.73 17.44
N GLU A 220 7.68 -6.14 17.35
CA GLU A 220 8.34 -5.46 18.48
C GLU A 220 7.56 -4.24 18.95
N ILE A 221 6.90 -3.50 18.09
CA ILE A 221 6.06 -2.37 18.50
C ILE A 221 4.70 -2.78 19.04
N GLY A 222 4.37 -4.08 19.04
CA GLY A 222 3.18 -4.64 19.66
C GLY A 222 1.98 -4.74 18.71
N PHE A 223 2.17 -4.64 17.39
CA PHE A 223 1.10 -4.85 16.43
C PHE A 223 0.83 -6.33 16.22
N ARG A 224 -0.44 -6.66 15.98
CA ARG A 224 -0.90 -8.04 15.85
C ARG A 224 -0.90 -8.48 14.38
N GLU A 225 -0.13 -9.52 14.08
CA GLU A 225 -0.20 -10.18 12.78
C GLU A 225 -1.52 -10.95 12.66
N ILE A 226 -2.32 -10.63 11.65
CA ILE A 226 -3.66 -11.19 11.45
C ILE A 226 -3.79 -12.05 10.20
N ALA A 227 -2.90 -11.88 9.23
CA ALA A 227 -2.86 -12.64 8.00
C ALA A 227 -1.49 -12.56 7.33
N SER A 228 -1.24 -13.48 6.41
CA SER A 228 -0.11 -13.40 5.48
C SER A 228 -0.55 -13.81 4.07
N GLU A 229 0.14 -13.28 3.08
CA GLU A 229 -0.13 -13.57 1.67
C GLU A 229 1.13 -13.40 0.83
N TYR A 230 1.05 -13.79 -0.43
CA TYR A 230 2.08 -13.51 -1.42
C TYR A 230 1.57 -12.49 -2.43
N VAL A 231 2.46 -11.58 -2.81
CA VAL A 231 2.30 -10.69 -3.95
C VAL A 231 3.33 -11.04 -4.99
N LEU A 232 3.08 -10.67 -6.24
CA LEU A 232 4.03 -10.87 -7.33
C LEU A 232 4.62 -9.52 -7.73
N GLU A 233 5.93 -9.46 -7.92
CA GLU A 233 6.63 -8.29 -8.45
C GLU A 233 7.52 -8.67 -9.63
N ARG A 234 7.60 -7.81 -10.62
CA ARG A 234 8.47 -7.99 -11.78
C ARG A 234 9.93 -7.73 -11.40
N THR A 235 10.81 -8.60 -11.89
CA THR A 235 12.26 -8.57 -11.62
C THR A 235 13.08 -7.92 -12.72
N ASP A 236 12.56 -7.80 -13.94
CA ASP A 236 13.25 -7.24 -15.10
C ASP A 236 13.40 -5.71 -15.02
N VAL A 237 12.44 -5.01 -14.41
CA VAL A 237 12.48 -3.55 -14.22
C VAL A 237 13.66 -3.14 -13.33
N GLN A 238 13.95 -3.90 -12.28
CA GLN A 238 15.08 -3.63 -11.38
C GLN A 238 16.45 -3.80 -12.09
N LYS A 239 16.53 -4.69 -13.09
CA LYS A 239 17.75 -4.92 -13.87
C LYS A 239 18.05 -3.78 -14.87
N GLU A 240 17.01 -3.13 -15.38
CA GLU A 240 17.17 -1.99 -16.29
C GLU A 240 17.63 -0.72 -15.55
N GLU A 241 17.14 -0.49 -14.33
CA GLU A 241 17.58 0.64 -13.50
C GLU A 241 19.02 0.48 -13.02
N GLN A 242 19.43 -0.73 -12.63
CA GLN A 242 20.81 -1.02 -12.26
C GLN A 242 21.78 -0.85 -13.44
N LYS A 243 21.35 -1.12 -14.67
CA LYS A 243 22.17 -0.88 -15.87
C LYS A 243 22.29 0.61 -16.24
N LYS A 244 21.26 1.40 -15.97
CA LYS A 244 21.29 2.86 -16.21
C LYS A 244 22.09 3.63 -15.17
N GLY A 245 22.23 3.09 -13.95
CA GLY A 245 23.06 3.68 -12.90
C GLY A 245 24.54 3.28 -12.93
N ALA A 246 24.94 2.39 -13.86
CA ALA A 246 26.31 1.90 -14.04
C ALA A 246 27.01 2.49 -15.29
N LEU A 247 26.39 3.45 -15.99
CA LEU A 247 26.93 4.26 -17.08
C LEU A 247 27.10 5.70 -16.61
#